data_9f5dd8c2ab9ce5cee486cf29bce26663
#
_entry.id   9f5dd8c2ab9ce5cee486cf29bce26663
#
_cell.length_a   1.000
_cell.length_b   1.000
_cell.length_c   1.000
_cell.angle_alpha   90.00
_cell.angle_beta   90.00
_cell.angle_gamma   90.00
#
_symmetry.space_group_name_H-M   'P 1'
#
loop_
_entity.id
_entity.type
_entity.pdbx_description
1 polymer ?
#
loop_
_entity_poly.entity_id
_entity_poly.type
_entity_poly.pdbx_seq_one_letter_code
_entity_poly.pdbx_strand_id
1 'polypeptide(L)'
;MYTDMTGPELHAYRGSVVEPDDFDHFWTTTLADARQHPIDVAVDRVATGLTTLDTYDVTFAGWAGQRIHAWLTVPAGTSPDAPLPAVVEYIGYGGGRGLPTEQLLWASAGYAHLLMDTRGQGSGWSVGDTPDPDGSGPAVPGVMTRGIESPETYYYRRLTTDAVRAVDAARAIDLVDPARVAVLGVSQGGGMAIAVSGLVEGLAGVFPRVPFLCDFPRGTTITDAYPYREIAQYLTVHRTGRDQVFGTLAYFDGVLHAARATAPAWYSTALMDPTCPPSTVYAAYNAHGGPKEMTVWEFNGHEGGGAHEDVATLPRLRSVLS
;
A
#
# COMPACT_ATOMS: atom_id res chain seq x y z
N MET A 1 -16.28 -19.76 -7.95
CA MET A 1 -17.29 -19.82 -6.85
C MET A 1 -17.06 -18.60 -5.99
N TYR A 2 -18.11 -17.95 -5.53
CA TYR A 2 -17.96 -16.85 -4.57
C TYR A 2 -17.32 -17.37 -3.28
N THR A 3 -16.36 -16.62 -2.78
CA THR A 3 -15.53 -17.05 -1.64
C THR A 3 -16.09 -16.57 -0.30
N ASP A 4 -17.03 -15.62 -0.31
CA ASP A 4 -17.46 -14.89 0.87
C ASP A 4 -18.88 -14.32 0.68
N MET A 5 -19.24 -13.31 1.45
CA MET A 5 -20.47 -12.54 1.36
C MET A 5 -20.69 -11.92 -0.03
N THR A 6 -21.92 -11.61 -0.37
CA THR A 6 -22.29 -10.95 -1.63
C THR A 6 -23.33 -9.85 -1.41
N GLY A 7 -23.45 -8.94 -2.38
CA GLY A 7 -24.53 -7.96 -2.45
C GLY A 7 -24.75 -7.15 -1.16
N PRO A 8 -25.98 -7.11 -0.64
CA PRO A 8 -26.33 -6.28 0.54
C PRO A 8 -25.54 -6.60 1.80
N GLU A 9 -25.09 -7.85 1.98
CA GLU A 9 -24.31 -8.24 3.16
C GLU A 9 -22.96 -7.52 3.18
N LEU A 10 -22.29 -7.43 2.04
CA LEU A 10 -21.04 -6.69 1.90
C LEU A 10 -21.22 -5.19 2.22
N HIS A 11 -22.26 -4.57 1.72
CA HIS A 11 -22.54 -3.15 1.98
C HIS A 11 -22.87 -2.87 3.46
N ALA A 12 -23.42 -3.85 4.16
CA ALA A 12 -23.72 -3.73 5.59
C ALA A 12 -22.55 -4.07 6.51
N TYR A 13 -21.54 -4.79 6.01
CA TYR A 13 -20.43 -5.29 6.83
C TYR A 13 -19.51 -4.15 7.31
N ARG A 14 -19.09 -4.17 8.58
CA ARG A 14 -18.30 -3.08 9.20
C ARG A 14 -16.93 -3.53 9.72
N GLY A 15 -16.57 -4.79 9.47
CA GLY A 15 -15.33 -5.38 9.99
C GLY A 15 -15.47 -5.88 11.43
N SER A 16 -14.43 -6.57 11.88
CA SER A 16 -14.32 -7.18 13.19
C SER A 16 -13.10 -6.71 14.01
N VAL A 17 -12.28 -5.84 13.43
CA VAL A 17 -11.12 -5.29 14.10
C VAL A 17 -11.55 -4.36 15.25
N VAL A 18 -10.84 -4.46 16.38
CA VAL A 18 -11.05 -3.58 17.54
C VAL A 18 -9.95 -2.54 17.57
N GLU A 19 -10.33 -1.28 17.61
CA GLU A 19 -9.37 -0.17 17.63
C GLU A 19 -8.62 -0.09 18.97
N PRO A 20 -7.27 -0.01 18.96
CA PRO A 20 -6.49 0.30 20.16
C PRO A 20 -6.75 1.73 20.65
N ASP A 21 -6.83 1.92 21.98
CA ASP A 21 -7.09 3.24 22.58
C ASP A 21 -6.03 4.30 22.22
N ASP A 22 -4.81 3.88 21.92
CA ASP A 22 -3.67 4.75 21.61
C ASP A 22 -3.28 4.74 20.11
N PHE A 23 -4.14 4.26 19.21
CA PHE A 23 -3.87 4.15 17.77
C PHE A 23 -3.31 5.43 17.16
N ASP A 24 -3.95 6.57 17.42
CA ASP A 24 -3.50 7.85 16.87
C ASP A 24 -2.18 8.33 17.48
N HIS A 25 -2.00 8.08 18.77
CA HIS A 25 -0.74 8.41 19.44
C HIS A 25 0.43 7.56 18.90
N PHE A 26 0.22 6.26 18.71
CA PHE A 26 1.22 5.35 18.14
C PHE A 26 1.70 5.83 16.77
N TRP A 27 0.78 6.16 15.85
CA TRP A 27 1.15 6.60 14.51
C TRP A 27 1.74 8.01 14.49
N THR A 28 1.19 8.93 15.28
CA THR A 28 1.75 10.29 15.40
C THR A 28 3.19 10.24 15.87
N THR A 29 3.49 9.46 16.91
CA THR A 29 4.83 9.32 17.44
C THR A 29 5.75 8.61 16.44
N THR A 30 5.29 7.52 15.83
CA THR A 30 6.06 6.78 14.83
C THR A 30 6.50 7.68 13.66
N LEU A 31 5.59 8.49 13.15
CA LEU A 31 5.91 9.37 12.01
C LEU A 31 6.73 10.59 12.43
N ALA A 32 6.53 11.11 13.64
CA ALA A 32 7.37 12.17 14.18
C ALA A 32 8.83 11.71 14.32
N ASP A 33 9.05 10.49 14.83
CA ASP A 33 10.40 9.90 14.94
C ASP A 33 11.04 9.69 13.55
N ALA A 34 10.29 9.16 12.60
CA ALA A 34 10.79 8.98 11.23
C ALA A 34 11.17 10.32 10.57
N ARG A 35 10.41 11.39 10.82
CA ARG A 35 10.65 12.73 10.27
C ARG A 35 11.79 13.50 10.95
N GLN A 36 12.36 13.00 12.06
CA GLN A 36 13.63 13.50 12.59
C GLN A 36 14.79 13.25 11.63
N HIS A 37 14.67 12.24 10.79
CA HIS A 37 15.60 12.01 9.69
C HIS A 37 15.17 12.84 8.47
N PRO A 38 16.02 13.75 7.95
CA PRO A 38 15.74 14.46 6.70
C PRO A 38 15.36 13.47 5.60
N ILE A 39 14.46 13.85 4.71
CA ILE A 39 14.01 12.94 3.63
C ILE A 39 15.17 12.53 2.71
N ASP A 40 16.12 13.41 2.49
CA ASP A 40 17.39 13.17 1.80
C ASP A 40 17.21 12.39 0.48
N VAL A 41 16.41 12.97 -0.43
CA VAL A 41 16.08 12.33 -1.72
C VAL A 41 17.28 12.45 -2.67
N ALA A 42 17.75 11.32 -3.20
CA ALA A 42 18.66 11.26 -4.32
C ALA A 42 17.92 10.79 -5.58
N VAL A 43 18.21 11.37 -6.73
CA VAL A 43 17.53 11.12 -8.02
C VAL A 43 18.58 10.96 -9.10
N ASP A 44 18.87 9.73 -9.51
CA ASP A 44 19.92 9.38 -10.47
C ASP A 44 19.32 8.84 -11.77
N ARG A 45 19.59 9.48 -12.92
CA ARG A 45 19.03 9.07 -14.19
C ARG A 45 19.56 7.70 -14.63
N VAL A 46 18.66 6.82 -15.08
CA VAL A 46 18.97 5.47 -15.56
C VAL A 46 18.83 5.39 -17.08
N ALA A 47 19.81 4.81 -17.76
CA ALA A 47 19.77 4.57 -19.19
C ALA A 47 18.95 3.31 -19.51
N THR A 48 17.65 3.47 -19.75
CA THR A 48 16.72 2.36 -20.06
C THR A 48 16.64 2.02 -21.55
N GLY A 49 17.07 2.94 -22.43
CA GLY A 49 16.84 2.83 -23.87
C GLY A 49 15.45 3.29 -24.31
N LEU A 50 14.56 3.66 -23.40
CA LEU A 50 13.26 4.26 -23.74
C LEU A 50 13.47 5.69 -24.28
N THR A 51 12.71 6.07 -25.30
CA THR A 51 12.85 7.38 -25.97
C THR A 51 11.74 8.35 -25.59
N THR A 52 10.62 7.85 -25.07
CA THR A 52 9.45 8.65 -24.69
C THR A 52 9.30 8.84 -23.18
N LEU A 53 10.12 8.15 -22.40
CA LEU A 53 10.12 8.19 -20.94
C LEU A 53 11.55 8.33 -20.42
N ASP A 54 11.72 9.10 -19.35
CA ASP A 54 12.93 9.17 -18.54
C ASP A 54 12.68 8.44 -17.22
N THR A 55 13.62 7.56 -16.82
CA THR A 55 13.54 6.82 -15.56
C THR A 55 14.74 7.17 -14.67
N TYR A 56 14.48 7.27 -13.38
CA TYR A 56 15.47 7.60 -12.36
C TYR A 56 15.45 6.56 -11.24
N ASP A 57 16.62 6.15 -10.78
CA ASP A 57 16.79 5.47 -9.50
C ASP A 57 16.68 6.52 -8.39
N VAL A 58 15.68 6.36 -7.56
CA VAL A 58 15.40 7.26 -6.44
C VAL A 58 15.70 6.53 -5.14
N THR A 59 16.38 7.20 -4.22
CA THR A 59 16.49 6.74 -2.85
C THR A 59 16.12 7.84 -1.88
N PHE A 60 15.48 7.46 -0.77
CA PHE A 60 15.06 8.39 0.28
C PHE A 60 15.13 7.75 1.68
N ALA A 61 15.07 8.57 2.73
CA ALA A 61 15.08 8.10 4.10
C ALA A 61 13.67 7.64 4.54
N GLY A 62 13.51 6.35 4.77
CA GLY A 62 12.32 5.73 5.35
C GLY A 62 12.40 5.58 6.86
N TRP A 63 11.93 4.43 7.37
CA TRP A 63 12.03 4.05 8.79
C TRP A 63 13.46 4.21 9.31
N ALA A 64 13.61 4.90 10.46
CA ALA A 64 14.90 5.15 11.13
C ALA A 64 16.01 5.69 10.21
N GLY A 65 15.65 6.45 9.17
CA GLY A 65 16.60 6.98 8.20
C GLY A 65 17.19 5.96 7.21
N GLN A 66 16.71 4.72 7.23
CA GLN A 66 17.17 3.67 6.31
C GLN A 66 16.81 4.01 4.87
N ARG A 67 17.70 3.68 3.94
CA ARG A 67 17.49 4.00 2.49
C ARG A 67 16.45 3.09 1.88
N ILE A 68 15.42 3.69 1.32
CA ILE A 68 14.39 3.03 0.54
C ILE A 68 14.63 3.36 -0.92
N HIS A 69 14.58 2.35 -1.79
CA HIS A 69 14.68 2.51 -3.22
C HIS A 69 13.30 2.72 -3.86
N ALA A 70 13.27 3.43 -4.98
CA ALA A 70 12.09 3.59 -5.83
C ALA A 70 12.51 3.82 -7.28
N TRP A 71 11.61 3.54 -8.24
CA TRP A 71 11.73 4.06 -9.60
C TRP A 71 10.87 5.31 -9.74
N LEU A 72 11.43 6.40 -10.25
CA LEU A 72 10.67 7.53 -10.75
C LEU A 72 10.71 7.49 -12.27
N THR A 73 9.55 7.35 -12.91
CA THR A 73 9.42 7.41 -14.37
C THR A 73 8.53 8.60 -14.75
N VAL A 74 8.99 9.39 -15.71
CA VAL A 74 8.30 10.59 -16.21
C VAL A 74 8.31 10.63 -17.73
N PRO A 75 7.41 11.37 -18.40
CA PRO A 75 7.53 11.69 -19.82
C PRO A 75 8.88 12.32 -20.15
N ALA A 76 9.50 11.93 -21.26
CA ALA A 76 10.80 12.45 -21.67
C ALA A 76 10.74 13.98 -21.84
N GLY A 77 11.76 14.67 -21.30
CA GLY A 77 11.85 16.13 -21.36
C GLY A 77 11.07 16.85 -20.25
N THR A 78 10.54 16.15 -19.25
CA THR A 78 9.99 16.78 -18.05
C THR A 78 11.06 17.61 -17.34
N SER A 79 10.71 18.80 -16.89
CA SER A 79 11.62 19.73 -16.22
C SER A 79 11.02 20.31 -14.95
N PRO A 80 11.86 20.82 -14.02
CA PRO A 80 11.39 21.50 -12.81
C PRO A 80 10.54 22.76 -13.06
N ASP A 81 10.65 23.38 -14.25
CA ASP A 81 9.83 24.55 -14.62
C ASP A 81 8.36 24.19 -14.89
N ALA A 82 8.07 22.92 -15.12
CA ALA A 82 6.72 22.39 -15.35
C ALA A 82 6.54 21.03 -14.64
N PRO A 83 6.47 21.03 -13.29
CA PRO A 83 6.35 19.82 -12.52
C PRO A 83 5.02 19.10 -12.79
N LEU A 84 5.05 17.77 -12.74
CA LEU A 84 3.91 16.92 -13.08
C LEU A 84 3.12 16.50 -11.83
N PRO A 85 1.81 16.30 -11.96
CA PRO A 85 1.07 15.56 -10.95
C PRO A 85 1.61 14.14 -10.82
N ALA A 86 1.59 13.57 -9.61
CA ALA A 86 2.26 12.31 -9.34
C ALA A 86 1.29 11.19 -8.90
N VAL A 87 1.67 9.97 -9.28
CA VAL A 87 1.13 8.73 -8.74
C VAL A 87 2.25 8.04 -7.95
N VAL A 88 2.07 7.87 -6.65
CA VAL A 88 2.92 7.04 -5.80
C VAL A 88 2.29 5.66 -5.73
N GLU A 89 3.02 4.65 -6.21
CA GLU A 89 2.52 3.27 -6.27
C GLU A 89 3.27 2.36 -5.30
N TYR A 90 2.50 1.49 -4.61
CA TYR A 90 3.00 0.48 -3.68
C TYR A 90 2.77 -0.92 -4.24
N ILE A 91 3.68 -1.83 -3.93
CA ILE A 91 3.81 -3.15 -4.56
C ILE A 91 3.09 -4.23 -3.74
N GLY A 92 2.57 -5.24 -4.42
CA GLY A 92 1.94 -6.42 -3.84
C GLY A 92 2.92 -7.29 -3.04
N TYR A 93 2.38 -8.15 -2.17
CA TYR A 93 3.15 -9.03 -1.28
C TYR A 93 4.14 -9.92 -2.07
N GLY A 94 5.38 -9.98 -1.57
CA GLY A 94 6.47 -10.76 -2.16
C GLY A 94 7.18 -10.10 -3.33
N GLY A 95 6.65 -8.97 -3.86
CA GLY A 95 7.26 -8.22 -4.95
C GLY A 95 8.19 -7.10 -4.49
N GLY A 96 9.05 -6.65 -5.41
CA GLY A 96 9.87 -5.47 -5.33
C GLY A 96 9.64 -4.57 -6.55
N ARG A 97 10.36 -3.45 -6.62
CA ARG A 97 10.19 -2.41 -7.65
C ARG A 97 10.45 -2.88 -9.10
N GLY A 98 10.98 -4.09 -9.29
CA GLY A 98 11.24 -4.67 -10.60
C GLY A 98 12.32 -3.93 -11.40
N LEU A 99 12.24 -4.07 -12.71
CA LEU A 99 13.16 -3.42 -13.64
C LEU A 99 12.66 -2.00 -13.99
N PRO A 100 13.59 -1.06 -14.32
CA PRO A 100 13.21 0.33 -14.66
C PRO A 100 12.44 0.48 -15.98
N THR A 101 12.16 -0.62 -16.68
CA THR A 101 11.36 -0.69 -17.90
C THR A 101 9.99 -1.32 -17.70
N GLU A 102 9.63 -1.62 -16.47
CA GLU A 102 8.31 -2.15 -16.08
C GLU A 102 7.41 -1.02 -15.56
N GLN A 103 6.11 -1.29 -15.39
CA GLN A 103 5.12 -0.38 -14.79
C GLN A 103 5.09 1.03 -15.42
N LEU A 104 5.07 1.10 -16.76
CA LEU A 104 5.21 2.36 -17.51
C LEU A 104 3.89 3.11 -17.75
N LEU A 105 2.73 2.54 -17.37
CA LEU A 105 1.42 3.05 -17.75
C LEU A 105 1.19 4.49 -17.28
N TRP A 106 1.43 4.78 -16.01
CA TRP A 106 1.11 6.09 -15.45
C TRP A 106 2.00 7.19 -16.00
N ALA A 107 3.29 6.91 -16.19
CA ALA A 107 4.20 7.82 -16.87
C ALA A 107 3.82 8.04 -18.34
N SER A 108 3.41 6.97 -19.07
CA SER A 108 2.90 7.08 -20.42
C SER A 108 1.60 7.90 -20.53
N ALA A 109 0.84 7.97 -19.43
CA ALA A 109 -0.37 8.80 -19.33
C ALA A 109 -0.09 10.26 -18.95
N GLY A 110 1.18 10.64 -18.72
CA GLY A 110 1.60 12.02 -18.46
C GLY A 110 1.83 12.37 -16.99
N TYR A 111 1.90 11.39 -16.10
CA TYR A 111 2.16 11.58 -14.67
C TYR A 111 3.61 11.31 -14.30
N ALA A 112 4.10 11.92 -13.24
CA ALA A 112 5.28 11.43 -12.54
C ALA A 112 4.89 10.17 -11.76
N HIS A 113 5.48 9.02 -12.08
CA HIS A 113 5.18 7.76 -11.42
C HIS A 113 6.32 7.35 -10.50
N LEU A 114 6.08 7.39 -9.19
CA LEU A 114 7.02 6.92 -8.17
C LEU A 114 6.60 5.53 -7.68
N LEU A 115 7.32 4.50 -8.08
CA LEU A 115 7.10 3.11 -7.67
C LEU A 115 8.05 2.77 -6.52
N MET A 116 7.53 2.70 -5.28
CA MET A 116 8.32 2.40 -4.09
C MET A 116 8.67 0.92 -4.01
N ASP A 117 9.94 0.61 -3.76
CA ASP A 117 10.39 -0.75 -3.44
C ASP A 117 9.90 -1.19 -2.05
N THR A 118 9.77 -2.49 -1.86
CA THR A 118 9.24 -3.08 -0.62
C THR A 118 10.36 -3.66 0.22
N ARG A 119 10.70 -3.02 1.34
CA ARG A 119 11.78 -3.47 2.24
C ARG A 119 11.68 -4.96 2.56
N GLY A 120 12.78 -5.69 2.43
CA GLY A 120 12.91 -7.10 2.81
C GLY A 120 12.03 -8.06 2.02
N GLN A 121 11.42 -7.60 0.93
CA GLN A 121 10.68 -8.40 -0.03
C GLN A 121 11.38 -8.34 -1.40
N GLY A 122 10.74 -8.79 -2.49
CA GLY A 122 11.33 -8.70 -3.83
C GLY A 122 12.02 -9.98 -4.30
N SER A 123 11.53 -11.15 -3.87
CA SER A 123 12.01 -12.44 -4.35
C SER A 123 10.88 -13.43 -4.64
N GLY A 124 9.62 -12.96 -4.58
CA GLY A 124 8.46 -13.81 -4.86
C GLY A 124 8.11 -13.82 -6.36
N TRP A 125 7.96 -12.65 -6.97
CA TRP A 125 7.52 -12.52 -8.37
C TRP A 125 8.12 -11.30 -9.09
N SER A 126 8.72 -10.36 -8.37
CA SER A 126 9.43 -9.20 -8.91
C SER A 126 10.62 -8.89 -8.01
N VAL A 127 11.72 -8.41 -8.59
CA VAL A 127 12.96 -8.13 -7.84
C VAL A 127 12.86 -6.86 -7.01
N GLY A 128 13.48 -6.88 -5.82
CA GLY A 128 13.59 -5.72 -4.93
C GLY A 128 15.02 -5.55 -4.44
N ASP A 129 15.35 -4.32 -4.06
CA ASP A 129 16.71 -3.91 -3.67
C ASP A 129 16.78 -3.35 -2.24
N THR A 130 15.62 -3.12 -1.61
CA THR A 130 15.57 -2.52 -0.27
C THR A 130 15.68 -3.58 0.82
N PRO A 131 16.76 -3.59 1.64
CA PRO A 131 16.88 -4.53 2.75
C PRO A 131 15.96 -4.16 3.91
N ASP A 132 15.65 -5.14 4.78
CA ASP A 132 15.05 -4.92 6.11
C ASP A 132 16.03 -5.43 7.18
N PRO A 133 16.94 -4.58 7.68
CA PRO A 133 17.95 -4.98 8.66
C PRO A 133 17.34 -5.23 10.05
N ASP A 134 16.16 -4.70 10.33
CA ASP A 134 15.48 -4.87 11.61
C ASP A 134 14.51 -6.07 11.51
N GLY A 135 14.81 -7.10 12.24
CA GLY A 135 13.93 -8.27 12.34
C GLY A 135 14.16 -8.94 13.68
N SER A 136 13.11 -9.43 14.32
CA SER A 136 13.21 -10.08 15.63
C SER A 136 12.07 -11.06 15.87
N GLY A 137 12.31 -12.00 16.79
CA GLY A 137 11.32 -12.93 17.29
C GLY A 137 11.02 -14.14 16.38
N PRO A 138 10.29 -15.13 16.91
CA PRO A 138 9.80 -16.26 16.13
C PRO A 138 8.83 -15.83 15.04
N ALA A 139 8.98 -16.36 13.84
CA ALA A 139 8.11 -16.07 12.71
C ALA A 139 7.96 -17.28 11.79
N VAL A 140 6.84 -17.37 11.08
CA VAL A 140 6.71 -18.28 9.93
C VAL A 140 7.39 -17.67 8.69
N PRO A 141 7.71 -18.47 7.67
CA PRO A 141 8.22 -17.94 6.41
C PRO A 141 7.29 -16.86 5.83
N GLY A 142 7.87 -15.75 5.37
CA GLY A 142 7.15 -14.57 4.91
C GLY A 142 7.38 -13.39 5.85
N VAL A 143 6.53 -12.36 5.76
CA VAL A 143 6.70 -11.13 6.57
C VAL A 143 5.53 -10.86 7.54
N MET A 144 4.40 -11.57 7.39
CA MET A 144 3.18 -11.30 8.16
C MET A 144 3.34 -11.51 9.66
N THR A 145 4.29 -12.32 10.08
CA THR A 145 4.50 -12.62 11.51
C THR A 145 5.83 -12.12 12.04
N ARG A 146 6.59 -11.35 11.26
CA ARG A 146 7.88 -10.76 11.70
C ARG A 146 7.65 -9.70 12.75
N GLY A 147 8.06 -10.00 14.01
CA GLY A 147 7.88 -9.10 15.16
C GLY A 147 6.43 -8.91 15.58
N ILE A 148 5.53 -9.85 15.26
CA ILE A 148 4.08 -9.78 15.52
C ILE A 148 3.73 -9.73 17.02
N GLU A 149 4.68 -9.97 17.89
CA GLU A 149 4.50 -9.96 19.34
C GLU A 149 4.21 -8.56 19.90
N SER A 150 4.58 -7.50 19.16
CA SER A 150 4.38 -6.11 19.59
C SER A 150 4.26 -5.18 18.37
N PRO A 151 3.37 -4.15 18.42
CA PRO A 151 3.27 -3.17 17.36
C PRO A 151 4.58 -2.41 17.12
N GLU A 152 5.43 -2.24 18.13
CA GLU A 152 6.73 -1.56 18.03
C GLU A 152 7.73 -2.33 17.17
N THR A 153 7.71 -3.65 17.21
CA THR A 153 8.63 -4.53 16.48
C THR A 153 8.08 -5.07 15.18
N TYR A 154 6.79 -4.90 14.95
CA TYR A 154 6.12 -5.48 13.81
C TYR A 154 6.63 -4.92 12.47
N TYR A 155 6.82 -5.81 11.51
CA TYR A 155 7.34 -5.48 10.17
C TYR A 155 6.56 -4.35 9.48
N TYR A 156 5.23 -4.38 9.56
CA TYR A 156 4.40 -3.38 8.89
C TYR A 156 4.48 -1.98 9.52
N ARG A 157 4.97 -1.81 10.75
CA ARG A 157 5.31 -0.48 11.26
C ARG A 157 6.35 0.19 10.38
N ARG A 158 7.39 -0.55 10.01
CA ARG A 158 8.48 -0.06 9.16
C ARG A 158 8.01 0.19 7.74
N LEU A 159 7.31 -0.78 7.13
CA LEU A 159 6.82 -0.66 5.75
C LEU A 159 5.79 0.48 5.59
N THR A 160 4.85 0.63 6.51
CA THR A 160 3.88 1.74 6.48
C THR A 160 4.56 3.09 6.66
N THR A 161 5.57 3.17 7.53
CA THR A 161 6.40 4.38 7.65
C THR A 161 7.10 4.72 6.34
N ASP A 162 7.70 3.73 5.66
CA ASP A 162 8.32 3.95 4.34
C ASP A 162 7.30 4.43 3.30
N ALA A 163 6.10 3.86 3.31
CA ALA A 163 5.04 4.26 2.38
C ALA A 163 4.60 5.73 2.59
N VAL A 164 4.51 6.19 3.83
CA VAL A 164 4.29 7.61 4.14
C VAL A 164 5.47 8.46 3.67
N ARG A 165 6.70 8.02 3.96
CA ARG A 165 7.92 8.73 3.54
C ARG A 165 8.10 8.77 2.01
N ALA A 166 7.55 7.79 1.28
CA ALA A 166 7.52 7.84 -0.20
C ALA A 166 6.68 9.02 -0.73
N VAL A 167 5.58 9.37 -0.05
CA VAL A 167 4.81 10.59 -0.38
C VAL A 167 5.61 11.85 -0.02
N ASP A 168 6.26 11.86 1.17
CA ASP A 168 7.15 12.98 1.55
C ASP A 168 8.28 13.15 0.50
N ALA A 169 8.87 12.04 0.02
CA ALA A 169 9.91 12.04 -1.03
C ALA A 169 9.37 12.53 -2.38
N ALA A 170 8.22 12.02 -2.82
CA ALA A 170 7.59 12.48 -4.06
C ALA A 170 7.37 14.00 -4.05
N ARG A 171 6.88 14.55 -2.94
CA ARG A 171 6.66 16.00 -2.74
C ARG A 171 7.95 16.83 -2.69
N ALA A 172 9.09 16.20 -2.43
CA ALA A 172 10.41 16.85 -2.39
C ALA A 172 11.16 16.79 -3.72
N ILE A 173 10.66 16.06 -4.72
CA ILE A 173 11.28 15.94 -6.05
C ILE A 173 10.84 17.10 -6.93
N ASP A 174 11.77 17.88 -7.48
CA ASP A 174 11.50 19.07 -8.31
C ASP A 174 10.67 18.79 -9.57
N LEU A 175 10.62 17.54 -10.05
CA LEU A 175 9.82 17.12 -11.21
C LEU A 175 8.35 16.87 -10.85
N VAL A 176 7.99 16.88 -9.56
CA VAL A 176 6.66 16.57 -9.03
C VAL A 176 5.98 17.81 -8.50
N ASP A 177 4.70 18.00 -8.84
CA ASP A 177 3.84 18.98 -8.19
C ASP A 177 3.39 18.44 -6.81
N PRO A 178 3.89 18.99 -5.70
CA PRO A 178 3.63 18.48 -4.37
C PRO A 178 2.15 18.57 -3.93
N ALA A 179 1.35 19.41 -4.59
CA ALA A 179 -0.06 19.60 -4.30
C ALA A 179 -0.95 18.55 -5.03
N ARG A 180 -0.42 17.87 -6.05
CA ARG A 180 -1.18 16.95 -6.89
C ARG A 180 -0.58 15.54 -6.84
N VAL A 181 -0.71 14.88 -5.68
CA VAL A 181 -0.19 13.52 -5.45
C VAL A 181 -1.35 12.57 -5.13
N ALA A 182 -1.46 11.51 -5.89
CA ALA A 182 -2.36 10.38 -5.63
C ALA A 182 -1.57 9.14 -5.22
N VAL A 183 -2.20 8.23 -4.48
CA VAL A 183 -1.61 6.94 -4.08
C VAL A 183 -2.39 5.78 -4.67
N LEU A 184 -1.69 4.74 -5.10
CA LEU A 184 -2.24 3.58 -5.77
C LEU A 184 -1.52 2.31 -5.33
N GLY A 185 -2.22 1.18 -5.38
CA GLY A 185 -1.58 -0.11 -5.22
C GLY A 185 -2.55 -1.27 -5.33
N VAL A 186 -1.99 -2.46 -5.55
CA VAL A 186 -2.73 -3.72 -5.67
C VAL A 186 -2.39 -4.61 -4.48
N SER A 187 -3.37 -5.29 -3.90
CA SER A 187 -3.16 -6.25 -2.81
C SER A 187 -2.48 -5.59 -1.60
N GLN A 188 -1.28 -6.01 -1.18
CA GLN A 188 -0.49 -5.33 -0.15
C GLN A 188 -0.33 -3.84 -0.48
N GLY A 189 -0.04 -3.52 -1.75
CA GLY A 189 0.07 -2.13 -2.19
C GLY A 189 -1.23 -1.35 -2.00
N GLY A 190 -2.39 -1.98 -2.22
CA GLY A 190 -3.70 -1.42 -1.93
C GLY A 190 -3.92 -1.15 -0.45
N GLY A 191 -3.50 -2.07 0.42
CA GLY A 191 -3.49 -1.88 1.87
C GLY A 191 -2.57 -0.74 2.31
N MET A 192 -1.39 -0.61 1.69
CA MET A 192 -0.49 0.53 1.93
C MET A 192 -1.11 1.85 1.48
N ALA A 193 -1.76 1.89 0.31
CA ALA A 193 -2.46 3.10 -0.16
C ALA A 193 -3.56 3.54 0.83
N ILE A 194 -4.31 2.58 1.40
CA ILE A 194 -5.29 2.86 2.46
C ILE A 194 -4.60 3.39 3.72
N ALA A 195 -3.54 2.73 4.18
CA ALA A 195 -2.82 3.15 5.38
C ALA A 195 -2.27 4.58 5.24
N VAL A 196 -1.63 4.86 4.12
CA VAL A 196 -1.12 6.21 3.80
C VAL A 196 -2.24 7.24 3.75
N SER A 197 -3.42 6.89 3.21
CA SER A 197 -4.54 7.83 3.13
C SER A 197 -5.11 8.24 4.50
N GLY A 198 -4.96 7.38 5.51
CA GLY A 198 -5.31 7.70 6.88
C GLY A 198 -4.23 8.46 7.67
N LEU A 199 -3.00 8.52 7.15
CA LEU A 199 -1.82 9.08 7.82
C LEU A 199 -1.25 10.34 7.16
N VAL A 200 -1.63 10.61 5.91
CA VAL A 200 -1.12 11.72 5.10
C VAL A 200 -2.26 12.60 4.62
N GLU A 201 -2.15 13.88 4.92
CA GLU A 201 -3.11 14.89 4.46
C GLU A 201 -2.80 15.37 3.03
N GLY A 202 -3.82 15.92 2.35
CA GLY A 202 -3.67 16.58 1.06
C GLY A 202 -3.34 15.63 -0.10
N LEU A 203 -3.76 14.37 -0.02
CA LEU A 203 -3.76 13.47 -1.17
C LEU A 203 -4.90 13.83 -2.13
N ALA A 204 -4.61 13.85 -3.43
CA ALA A 204 -5.60 14.14 -4.46
C ALA A 204 -6.56 12.96 -4.69
N GLY A 205 -6.10 11.73 -4.48
CA GLY A 205 -6.92 10.53 -4.63
C GLY A 205 -6.23 9.26 -4.15
N VAL A 206 -7.02 8.23 -3.88
CA VAL A 206 -6.57 6.94 -3.35
C VAL A 206 -7.17 5.82 -4.20
N PHE A 207 -6.34 4.91 -4.69
CA PHE A 207 -6.73 3.85 -5.60
C PHE A 207 -6.34 2.46 -5.08
N PRO A 208 -7.02 1.95 -4.04
CA PRO A 208 -6.73 0.63 -3.47
C PRO A 208 -7.45 -0.46 -4.27
N ARG A 209 -6.67 -1.29 -4.97
CA ARG A 209 -7.18 -2.37 -5.81
C ARG A 209 -7.06 -3.69 -5.10
N VAL A 210 -8.17 -4.42 -4.96
CA VAL A 210 -8.25 -5.70 -4.22
C VAL A 210 -7.37 -5.70 -2.96
N PRO A 211 -7.52 -4.68 -2.07
CA PRO A 211 -6.55 -4.42 -1.02
C PRO A 211 -6.47 -5.55 0.00
N PHE A 212 -5.23 -5.94 0.32
CA PHE A 212 -4.86 -6.78 1.47
C PHE A 212 -4.70 -5.91 2.73
N LEU A 213 -4.39 -6.49 3.88
CA LEU A 213 -4.21 -5.82 5.18
C LEU A 213 -5.49 -5.19 5.74
N CYS A 214 -6.64 -5.76 5.43
CA CYS A 214 -7.94 -5.28 5.89
C CYS A 214 -8.64 -6.36 6.70
N ASP A 215 -9.19 -5.99 7.86
CA ASP A 215 -9.93 -6.87 8.76
C ASP A 215 -9.22 -8.21 9.02
N PHE A 216 -8.04 -8.13 9.62
CA PHE A 216 -7.18 -9.28 9.90
C PHE A 216 -7.89 -10.43 10.63
N PRO A 217 -8.73 -10.17 11.68
CA PRO A 217 -9.42 -11.27 12.35
C PRO A 217 -10.33 -12.05 11.41
N ARG A 218 -11.03 -11.36 10.51
CA ARG A 218 -11.88 -12.02 9.52
C ARG A 218 -11.06 -12.73 8.46
N GLY A 219 -10.13 -12.04 7.79
CA GLY A 219 -9.30 -12.62 6.75
C GLY A 219 -8.61 -13.90 7.21
N THR A 220 -8.01 -13.89 8.41
CA THR A 220 -7.32 -15.05 8.98
C THR A 220 -8.24 -16.26 9.21
N THR A 221 -9.55 -16.06 9.36
CA THR A 221 -10.51 -17.12 9.68
C THR A 221 -11.30 -17.65 8.49
N ILE A 222 -11.43 -16.88 7.41
CA ILE A 222 -12.29 -17.27 6.27
C ILE A 222 -11.53 -17.71 5.03
N THR A 223 -10.21 -17.53 4.98
CA THR A 223 -9.40 -18.00 3.84
C THR A 223 -8.17 -18.78 4.27
N ASP A 224 -7.83 -19.79 3.47
CA ASP A 224 -6.57 -20.54 3.56
C ASP A 224 -5.47 -19.98 2.64
N ALA A 225 -5.75 -18.89 1.91
CA ALA A 225 -4.79 -18.28 1.00
C ALA A 225 -3.73 -17.45 1.76
N TYR A 226 -2.52 -17.44 1.22
CA TYR A 226 -1.48 -16.52 1.67
C TYR A 226 -1.77 -15.10 1.16
N PRO A 227 -1.41 -14.06 1.94
CA PRO A 227 -0.62 -14.09 3.17
C PRO A 227 -1.41 -14.22 4.49
N TYR A 228 -2.74 -14.14 4.53
CA TYR A 228 -3.51 -14.34 5.79
C TYR A 228 -3.18 -15.68 6.47
N ARG A 229 -2.90 -16.70 5.67
CA ARG A 229 -2.52 -18.04 6.17
C ARG A 229 -1.31 -18.03 7.09
N GLU A 230 -0.33 -17.13 6.91
CA GLU A 230 0.85 -17.03 7.78
C GLU A 230 0.46 -16.76 9.23
N ILE A 231 -0.54 -15.88 9.45
CA ILE A 231 -1.07 -15.55 10.78
C ILE A 231 -1.72 -16.78 11.41
N ALA A 232 -2.56 -17.49 10.64
CA ALA A 232 -3.20 -18.73 11.11
C ALA A 232 -2.16 -19.80 11.48
N GLN A 233 -1.13 -19.98 10.65
CA GLN A 233 -0.03 -20.93 10.94
C GLN A 233 0.72 -20.56 12.22
N TYR A 234 1.05 -19.29 12.43
CA TYR A 234 1.69 -18.82 13.65
C TYR A 234 0.83 -19.17 14.88
N LEU A 235 -0.48 -18.91 14.83
CA LEU A 235 -1.40 -19.20 15.91
C LEU A 235 -1.66 -20.70 16.16
N THR A 236 -1.40 -21.60 15.20
CA THR A 236 -1.46 -23.03 15.47
C THR A 236 -0.42 -23.51 16.47
N VAL A 237 0.71 -22.80 16.55
CA VAL A 237 1.81 -23.06 17.50
C VAL A 237 1.66 -22.18 18.74
N HIS A 238 1.45 -20.88 18.56
CA HIS A 238 1.28 -19.91 19.64
C HIS A 238 -0.20 -19.82 20.09
N ARG A 239 -0.75 -20.93 20.58
CA ARG A 239 -2.21 -21.13 20.82
C ARG A 239 -2.85 -20.16 21.79
N THR A 240 -2.09 -19.60 22.70
CA THR A 240 -2.55 -18.61 23.71
C THR A 240 -2.30 -17.15 23.28
N GLY A 241 -1.65 -16.96 22.12
CA GLY A 241 -1.22 -15.64 21.66
C GLY A 241 -2.25 -14.86 20.85
N ARG A 242 -3.49 -15.37 20.69
CA ARG A 242 -4.51 -14.79 19.83
C ARG A 242 -4.75 -13.30 20.09
N ASP A 243 -4.99 -12.93 21.33
CA ASP A 243 -5.35 -11.56 21.68
C ASP A 243 -4.16 -10.60 21.51
N GLN A 244 -2.95 -11.06 21.83
CA GLN A 244 -1.72 -10.30 21.58
C GLN A 244 -1.50 -10.09 20.08
N VAL A 245 -1.62 -11.13 19.27
CA VAL A 245 -1.43 -11.07 17.80
C VAL A 245 -2.41 -10.11 17.16
N PHE A 246 -3.71 -10.24 17.43
CA PHE A 246 -4.71 -9.34 16.84
C PHE A 246 -4.66 -7.94 17.46
N GLY A 247 -4.22 -7.79 18.71
CA GLY A 247 -3.91 -6.50 19.30
C GLY A 247 -2.79 -5.77 18.54
N THR A 248 -1.71 -6.47 18.20
CA THR A 248 -0.63 -5.93 17.33
C THR A 248 -1.16 -5.57 15.94
N LEU A 249 -1.84 -6.52 15.28
CA LEU A 249 -2.33 -6.33 13.90
C LEU A 249 -3.33 -5.19 13.77
N ALA A 250 -4.07 -4.85 14.81
CA ALA A 250 -5.05 -3.77 14.80
C ALA A 250 -4.43 -2.41 14.43
N TYR A 251 -3.20 -2.13 14.86
CA TYR A 251 -2.50 -0.88 14.48
C TYR A 251 -2.24 -0.74 12.98
N PHE A 252 -2.26 -1.84 12.25
CA PHE A 252 -1.92 -1.92 10.82
C PHE A 252 -3.10 -2.30 9.95
N ASP A 253 -4.29 -2.38 10.55
CA ASP A 253 -5.50 -2.78 9.82
C ASP A 253 -6.05 -1.63 8.97
N GLY A 254 -6.22 -1.90 7.68
CA GLY A 254 -6.74 -0.94 6.72
C GLY A 254 -8.12 -0.37 7.07
N VAL A 255 -8.92 -1.08 7.84
CA VAL A 255 -10.24 -0.58 8.31
C VAL A 255 -10.08 0.66 9.17
N LEU A 256 -9.11 0.65 10.11
CA LEU A 256 -8.87 1.76 11.03
C LEU A 256 -8.22 2.96 10.33
N HIS A 257 -7.30 2.70 9.39
CA HIS A 257 -6.73 3.74 8.57
C HIS A 257 -7.78 4.37 7.64
N ALA A 258 -8.62 3.58 6.98
CA ALA A 258 -9.67 4.06 6.11
C ALA A 258 -10.66 4.98 6.85
N ALA A 259 -10.95 4.72 8.11
CA ALA A 259 -11.83 5.57 8.94
C ALA A 259 -11.29 7.01 9.10
N ARG A 260 -9.97 7.20 8.97
CA ARG A 260 -9.27 8.49 9.08
C ARG A 260 -9.02 9.16 7.72
N ALA A 261 -9.18 8.42 6.63
CA ALA A 261 -8.93 8.92 5.29
C ALA A 261 -10.01 9.92 4.87
N THR A 262 -9.58 11.06 4.34
CA THR A 262 -10.48 12.14 3.88
C THR A 262 -10.45 12.34 2.36
N ALA A 263 -9.37 11.89 1.70
CA ALA A 263 -9.23 12.00 0.26
C ALA A 263 -10.25 11.12 -0.49
N PRO A 264 -10.70 11.50 -1.70
CA PRO A 264 -11.57 10.65 -2.49
C PRO A 264 -10.88 9.33 -2.86
N ALA A 265 -11.62 8.23 -2.82
CA ALA A 265 -11.07 6.90 -3.03
C ALA A 265 -11.89 6.06 -4.03
N TRP A 266 -11.17 5.32 -4.88
CA TRP A 266 -11.73 4.36 -5.84
C TRP A 266 -11.20 2.97 -5.52
N TYR A 267 -12.01 2.22 -4.77
CA TYR A 267 -11.71 0.84 -4.38
C TYR A 267 -12.10 -0.12 -5.49
N SER A 268 -11.44 -1.27 -5.53
CA SER A 268 -11.96 -2.43 -6.23
C SER A 268 -11.93 -3.69 -5.38
N THR A 269 -12.82 -4.63 -5.71
CA THR A 269 -12.89 -5.98 -5.14
C THR A 269 -13.29 -6.98 -6.19
N ALA A 270 -12.94 -8.25 -6.00
CA ALA A 270 -13.34 -9.35 -6.86
C ALA A 270 -14.06 -10.42 -6.03
N LEU A 271 -15.28 -10.84 -6.47
CA LEU A 271 -16.14 -11.70 -5.64
C LEU A 271 -15.65 -13.16 -5.54
N MET A 272 -14.69 -13.56 -6.39
CA MET A 272 -14.07 -14.89 -6.32
C MET A 272 -12.63 -14.84 -5.80
N ASP A 273 -12.23 -13.73 -5.16
CA ASP A 273 -10.88 -13.56 -4.61
C ASP A 273 -10.72 -14.32 -3.29
N PRO A 274 -9.91 -15.38 -3.23
CA PRO A 274 -9.62 -16.10 -1.99
C PRO A 274 -8.47 -15.45 -1.20
N THR A 275 -7.67 -14.59 -1.83
CA THR A 275 -6.50 -13.93 -1.21
C THR A 275 -6.91 -12.73 -0.39
N CYS A 276 -7.75 -11.87 -0.97
CA CYS A 276 -8.36 -10.71 -0.30
C CYS A 276 -9.89 -10.85 -0.36
N PRO A 277 -10.50 -11.65 0.54
CA PRO A 277 -11.94 -11.93 0.48
C PRO A 277 -12.76 -10.64 0.46
N PRO A 278 -13.84 -10.57 -0.35
CA PRO A 278 -14.62 -9.34 -0.55
C PRO A 278 -15.05 -8.64 0.75
N SER A 279 -15.41 -9.38 1.79
CA SER A 279 -15.83 -8.77 3.04
C SER A 279 -14.72 -8.00 3.74
N THR A 280 -13.45 -8.42 3.60
CA THR A 280 -12.32 -7.70 4.18
C THR A 280 -12.08 -6.37 3.46
N VAL A 281 -12.23 -6.36 2.13
CA VAL A 281 -12.14 -5.15 1.31
C VAL A 281 -13.30 -4.20 1.63
N TYR A 282 -14.52 -4.73 1.72
CA TYR A 282 -15.69 -3.93 2.06
C TYR A 282 -15.66 -3.38 3.49
N ALA A 283 -15.00 -4.05 4.43
CA ALA A 283 -14.80 -3.51 5.78
C ALA A 283 -14.05 -2.17 5.72
N ALA A 284 -12.93 -2.12 4.99
CA ALA A 284 -12.16 -0.89 4.78
C ALA A 284 -12.94 0.15 3.94
N TYR A 285 -13.57 -0.29 2.84
CA TYR A 285 -14.40 0.59 2.02
C TYR A 285 -15.51 1.25 2.83
N ASN A 286 -16.27 0.46 3.59
CA ASN A 286 -17.40 0.98 4.37
C ASN A 286 -16.95 1.93 5.48
N ALA A 287 -15.76 1.72 6.04
CA ALA A 287 -15.15 2.59 7.05
C ALA A 287 -14.59 3.90 6.50
N HIS A 288 -14.21 3.95 5.20
CA HIS A 288 -13.53 5.10 4.62
C HIS A 288 -14.29 6.41 4.83
N GLY A 289 -13.63 7.41 5.42
CA GLY A 289 -14.25 8.66 5.86
C GLY A 289 -14.55 9.68 4.75
N GLY A 290 -13.79 9.66 3.65
CA GLY A 290 -13.97 10.53 2.50
C GLY A 290 -14.97 10.03 1.46
N PRO A 291 -15.16 10.77 0.35
CA PRO A 291 -15.91 10.29 -0.82
C PRO A 291 -15.31 8.98 -1.36
N LYS A 292 -16.15 8.04 -1.74
CA LYS A 292 -15.68 6.72 -2.17
C LYS A 292 -16.55 6.05 -3.20
N GLU A 293 -15.93 5.30 -4.10
CA GLU A 293 -16.58 4.43 -5.08
C GLU A 293 -16.03 3.01 -4.97
N MET A 294 -16.85 2.00 -5.31
CA MET A 294 -16.44 0.59 -5.37
C MET A 294 -16.66 0.04 -6.77
N THR A 295 -15.63 -0.52 -7.36
CA THR A 295 -15.70 -1.34 -8.57
C THR A 295 -15.72 -2.81 -8.16
N VAL A 296 -16.71 -3.57 -8.62
CA VAL A 296 -16.85 -4.99 -8.30
C VAL A 296 -16.59 -5.83 -9.55
N TRP A 297 -15.63 -6.75 -9.47
CA TRP A 297 -15.29 -7.73 -10.49
C TRP A 297 -15.94 -9.06 -10.11
N GLU A 298 -17.11 -9.33 -10.69
CA GLU A 298 -18.00 -10.38 -10.20
C GLU A 298 -17.43 -11.79 -10.36
N PHE A 299 -16.73 -12.07 -11.48
CA PHE A 299 -16.25 -13.41 -11.82
C PHE A 299 -14.72 -13.55 -11.75
N ASN A 300 -14.03 -12.56 -11.19
CA ASN A 300 -12.57 -12.53 -11.08
C ASN A 300 -12.10 -12.96 -9.69
N GLY A 301 -10.86 -13.46 -9.65
CA GLY A 301 -10.11 -13.77 -8.45
C GLY A 301 -9.21 -12.59 -8.03
N HIS A 302 -8.03 -12.89 -7.50
CA HIS A 302 -7.10 -11.89 -6.98
C HIS A 302 -6.48 -10.97 -8.06
N GLU A 303 -6.58 -11.33 -9.32
CA GLU A 303 -6.19 -10.47 -10.43
C GLU A 303 -7.08 -9.21 -10.57
N GLY A 304 -8.25 -9.20 -9.92
CA GLY A 304 -9.20 -8.10 -10.00
C GLY A 304 -9.59 -7.78 -11.44
N GLY A 305 -9.62 -6.50 -11.79
CA GLY A 305 -9.93 -6.04 -13.15
C GLY A 305 -8.76 -6.07 -14.13
N GLY A 306 -7.51 -6.28 -13.64
CA GLY A 306 -6.33 -6.25 -14.50
C GLY A 306 -6.29 -4.98 -15.39
N ALA A 307 -6.02 -5.14 -16.67
CA ALA A 307 -5.97 -4.02 -17.63
C ALA A 307 -7.29 -3.25 -17.77
N HIS A 308 -8.44 -3.87 -17.51
CA HIS A 308 -9.74 -3.16 -17.54
C HIS A 308 -9.82 -2.14 -16.39
N GLU A 309 -9.25 -2.46 -15.25
CA GLU A 309 -9.19 -1.53 -14.11
C GLU A 309 -8.22 -0.38 -14.38
N ASP A 310 -7.10 -0.64 -15.08
CA ASP A 310 -6.18 0.40 -15.52
C ASP A 310 -6.89 1.42 -16.42
N VAL A 311 -7.64 0.94 -17.40
CA VAL A 311 -8.45 1.80 -18.30
C VAL A 311 -9.49 2.62 -17.51
N ALA A 312 -10.14 2.02 -16.51
CA ALA A 312 -11.12 2.71 -15.68
C ALA A 312 -10.47 3.74 -14.72
N THR A 313 -9.22 3.52 -14.32
CA THR A 313 -8.48 4.41 -13.41
C THR A 313 -7.97 5.67 -14.11
N LEU A 314 -7.59 5.61 -15.40
CA LEU A 314 -7.05 6.77 -16.12
C LEU A 314 -7.96 8.03 -16.09
N PRO A 315 -9.28 7.95 -16.39
CA PRO A 315 -10.15 9.12 -16.27
C PRO A 315 -10.33 9.61 -14.85
N ARG A 316 -10.29 8.73 -13.85
CA ARG A 316 -10.38 9.08 -12.44
C ARG A 316 -9.13 9.83 -11.95
N LEU A 317 -7.94 9.36 -12.31
CA LEU A 317 -6.68 10.09 -12.06
C LEU A 317 -6.71 11.47 -12.70
N ARG A 318 -7.17 11.56 -13.96
CA ARG A 318 -7.30 12.86 -14.64
C ARG A 318 -8.24 13.81 -13.90
N SER A 319 -9.34 13.32 -13.35
CA SER A 319 -10.31 14.17 -12.64
C SER A 319 -9.79 14.75 -11.33
N VAL A 320 -8.82 14.09 -10.68
CA VAL A 320 -8.29 14.54 -9.37
C VAL A 320 -6.89 15.15 -9.47
N LEU A 321 -6.18 14.94 -10.58
CA LEU A 321 -4.81 15.43 -10.78
C LEU A 321 -4.72 16.54 -11.85
N SER A 322 -5.86 16.96 -12.43
CA SER A 322 -5.90 18.07 -13.40
C SER A 322 -5.69 19.44 -12.75
#